data_db9cf935c537690d3a2fc8bcc9b5a1d1
#
_entry.id   db9cf935c537690d3a2fc8bcc9b5a1d1
#
_cell.length_a   1.000
_cell.length_b   1.000
_cell.length_c   1.000
_cell.angle_alpha   90.00
_cell.angle_beta   90.00
_cell.angle_gamma   90.00
#
_symmetry.space_group_name_H-M   'P 1'
#
loop_
_entity.id
_entity.type
_entity.pdbx_description
1 polymer ?
#
loop_
_entity_poly.entity_id
_entity_poly.type
_entity_poly.pdbx_seq_one_letter_code
_entity_poly.pdbx_strand_id
1 'polypeptide(L)'
;MTRALALMSLRSRRTFGLITQVNVHDNQLVKKGQVLFTIDQPRYQKALEEAQADVAYYQVLAQETPGTGRSNRLGVQAMSREEIDQANNVLQTVLHQLAKAQATRNLAKLDLERTVIRAPADGWVTNLNVYTGEFITRGSTAVALVKRSSFYVLAYMEETKLEGVRPGYRAEITPLGSNKVLKGTVDSVAAGVTNASSTRDDKGMATIDSNLEWVRLAQRVPVRIRLDNQQEHLACGHHCYSGGHWQANRDESQDSFFRKMAHRLREFG
;
A
#
# COMPACT_ATOMS: atom_id res chain seq x y z
N MET A 1 -19.19 -4.69 -18.37
CA MET A 1 -17.86 -5.32 -18.24
C MET A 1 -17.34 -5.06 -16.83
N THR A 2 -16.92 -6.09 -16.15
CA THR A 2 -16.54 -6.04 -14.75
C THR A 2 -15.09 -6.50 -14.64
N ARG A 3 -14.24 -5.79 -13.91
CA ARG A 3 -12.83 -6.14 -13.70
C ARG A 3 -12.55 -6.41 -12.24
N ALA A 4 -11.83 -7.49 -11.92
CA ALA A 4 -11.27 -7.72 -10.59
C ALA A 4 -9.86 -7.13 -10.54
N LEU A 5 -9.56 -6.27 -9.55
CA LEU A 5 -8.28 -5.59 -9.42
C LEU A 5 -7.78 -5.70 -7.98
N ALA A 6 -6.55 -6.15 -7.83
CA ALA A 6 -5.86 -6.13 -6.55
C ALA A 6 -4.34 -6.18 -6.77
N LEU A 7 -3.75 -5.10 -7.22
CA LEU A 7 -2.33 -5.05 -7.53
C LEU A 7 -1.61 -4.08 -6.59
N MET A 8 -0.56 -4.55 -5.92
CA MET A 8 0.37 -3.74 -5.16
C MET A 8 1.77 -3.87 -5.74
N SER A 9 2.29 -2.81 -6.36
CA SER A 9 3.67 -2.80 -6.86
C SER A 9 4.65 -2.59 -5.70
N LEU A 10 5.57 -3.51 -5.52
CA LEU A 10 6.69 -3.37 -4.60
C LEU A 10 7.84 -2.64 -5.30
N ARG A 11 8.08 -1.41 -4.85
CA ARG A 11 9.17 -0.57 -5.34
C ARG A 11 10.30 -0.52 -4.31
N SER A 12 11.53 -0.61 -4.77
CA SER A 12 12.68 -0.30 -3.93
C SER A 12 12.72 1.21 -3.68
N ARG A 13 12.28 1.65 -2.48
CA ARG A 13 12.13 3.09 -2.18
C ARG A 13 13.45 3.80 -1.87
N ARG A 14 14.44 3.15 -1.25
CA ARG A 14 15.70 3.78 -0.82
C ARG A 14 16.95 2.94 -1.05
N THR A 15 16.85 1.61 -1.03
CA THR A 15 17.98 0.72 -1.25
C THR A 15 18.19 0.48 -2.74
N PHE A 16 19.45 0.50 -3.16
CA PHE A 16 19.90 0.23 -4.52
C PHE A 16 21.17 -0.61 -4.44
N GLY A 17 21.42 -1.40 -5.43
CA GLY A 17 22.59 -2.28 -5.46
C GLY A 17 22.33 -3.58 -6.21
N LEU A 18 23.30 -4.48 -6.13
CA LEU A 18 23.26 -5.78 -6.76
C LEU A 18 22.31 -6.72 -6.00
N ILE A 19 21.45 -7.43 -6.72
CA ILE A 19 20.61 -8.48 -6.12
C ILE A 19 21.48 -9.71 -5.87
N THR A 20 21.63 -10.07 -4.61
CA THR A 20 22.47 -11.20 -4.19
C THR A 20 21.73 -12.51 -4.21
N GLN A 21 20.45 -12.50 -3.87
CA GLN A 21 19.63 -13.72 -3.81
C GLN A 21 18.17 -13.41 -4.07
N VAL A 22 17.50 -14.26 -4.84
CA VAL A 22 16.05 -14.25 -5.07
C VAL A 22 15.47 -15.55 -4.49
N ASN A 23 14.53 -15.43 -3.55
CA ASN A 23 13.98 -16.55 -2.77
C ASN A 23 12.57 -16.95 -3.18
N VAL A 24 12.04 -16.38 -4.24
CA VAL A 24 10.68 -16.61 -4.71
C VAL A 24 10.63 -16.78 -6.21
N HIS A 25 9.59 -17.47 -6.67
CA HIS A 25 9.28 -17.65 -8.09
C HIS A 25 8.02 -16.88 -8.48
N ASP A 26 7.85 -16.67 -9.77
CA ASP A 26 6.63 -16.04 -10.29
C ASP A 26 5.41 -16.91 -9.97
N ASN A 27 4.28 -16.26 -9.67
CA ASN A 27 3.01 -16.87 -9.24
C ASN A 27 3.07 -17.69 -7.93
N GLN A 28 4.12 -17.54 -7.13
CA GLN A 28 4.24 -18.18 -5.83
C GLN A 28 3.37 -17.47 -4.78
N LEU A 29 2.68 -18.27 -3.95
CA LEU A 29 2.00 -17.78 -2.75
C LEU A 29 3.04 -17.47 -1.66
N VAL A 30 3.00 -16.25 -1.13
CA VAL A 30 3.89 -15.78 -0.06
C VAL A 30 3.11 -15.28 1.14
N LYS A 31 3.68 -15.45 2.32
CA LYS A 31 3.13 -14.94 3.59
C LYS A 31 3.73 -13.58 3.92
N LYS A 32 2.99 -12.78 4.68
CA LYS A 32 3.49 -11.51 5.23
C LYS A 32 4.81 -11.72 5.99
N GLY A 33 5.81 -10.90 5.67
CA GLY A 33 7.14 -10.97 6.28
C GLY A 33 8.10 -11.96 5.59
N GLN A 34 7.63 -12.82 4.67
CA GLN A 34 8.49 -13.72 3.91
C GLN A 34 9.48 -12.93 3.05
N VAL A 35 10.74 -13.37 3.04
CA VAL A 35 11.80 -12.74 2.25
C VAL A 35 11.58 -13.06 0.77
N LEU A 36 11.53 -12.01 -0.06
CA LEU A 36 11.39 -12.11 -1.50
C LEU A 36 12.75 -12.15 -2.19
N PHE A 37 13.59 -11.18 -1.90
CA PHE A 37 14.95 -11.10 -2.40
C PHE A 37 15.82 -10.23 -1.49
N THR A 38 17.13 -10.31 -1.64
CA THR A 38 18.12 -9.54 -0.87
C THR A 38 19.00 -8.72 -1.79
N ILE A 39 19.37 -7.53 -1.33
CA ILE A 39 20.25 -6.59 -2.03
C ILE A 39 21.54 -6.52 -1.24
N ASP A 40 22.68 -6.45 -1.89
CA ASP A 40 24.06 -6.17 -1.44
C ASP A 40 24.21 -5.79 0.06
N GLN A 41 23.95 -6.75 0.93
CA GLN A 41 24.03 -6.55 2.39
C GLN A 41 25.43 -6.15 2.87
N PRO A 42 26.54 -6.73 2.35
CA PRO A 42 27.88 -6.42 2.84
C PRO A 42 28.21 -4.93 2.77
N ARG A 43 27.80 -4.24 1.73
CA ARG A 43 28.00 -2.79 1.58
C ARG A 43 27.31 -1.99 2.68
N TYR A 44 26.04 -2.30 2.96
CA TYR A 44 25.26 -1.62 3.99
C TYR A 44 25.73 -1.99 5.41
N GLN A 45 26.24 -3.20 5.58
CA GLN A 45 26.86 -3.64 6.83
C GLN A 45 28.12 -2.84 7.15
N LYS A 46 28.99 -2.62 6.15
CA LYS A 46 30.18 -1.77 6.30
C LYS A 46 29.81 -0.32 6.66
N ALA A 47 28.80 0.25 6.02
CA ALA A 47 28.32 1.59 6.35
C ALA A 47 27.76 1.67 7.79
N LEU A 48 27.13 0.59 8.28
CA LEU A 48 26.69 0.52 9.66
C LEU A 48 27.86 0.42 10.64
N GLU A 49 28.86 -0.40 10.34
CA GLU A 49 30.09 -0.54 11.16
C GLU A 49 30.81 0.81 11.29
N GLU A 50 30.97 1.55 10.20
CA GLU A 50 31.56 2.90 10.17
C GLU A 50 30.75 3.86 11.07
N ALA A 51 29.44 3.91 10.91
CA ALA A 51 28.59 4.77 11.74
C ALA A 51 28.57 4.38 13.22
N GLN A 52 28.80 3.08 13.53
CA GLN A 52 28.95 2.61 14.91
C GLN A 52 30.29 3.07 15.54
N ALA A 53 31.35 3.06 14.75
CA ALA A 53 32.66 3.55 15.20
C ALA A 53 32.62 5.05 15.50
N ASP A 54 31.91 5.85 14.69
CA ASP A 54 31.70 7.27 14.94
C ASP A 54 30.96 7.51 16.27
N VAL A 55 29.92 6.74 16.54
CA VAL A 55 29.18 6.82 17.83
C VAL A 55 30.09 6.49 18.99
N ALA A 56 30.91 5.43 18.88
CA ALA A 56 31.85 5.02 19.92
C ALA A 56 32.89 6.11 20.19
N TYR A 57 33.44 6.73 19.13
CA TYR A 57 34.37 7.85 19.23
C TYR A 57 33.77 9.03 20.00
N TYR A 58 32.60 9.52 19.62
CA TYR A 58 31.96 10.65 20.29
C TYR A 58 31.47 10.30 21.70
N GLN A 59 31.16 9.03 22.00
CA GLN A 59 30.86 8.59 23.36
C GLN A 59 32.07 8.70 24.29
N VAL A 60 33.24 8.26 23.84
CA VAL A 60 34.48 8.41 24.61
C VAL A 60 34.83 9.87 24.80
N LEU A 61 34.76 10.65 23.71
CA LEU A 61 35.05 12.07 23.76
C LEU A 61 34.13 12.83 24.72
N ALA A 62 32.85 12.50 24.77
CA ALA A 62 31.90 13.06 25.72
C ALA A 62 32.21 12.70 27.18
N GLN A 63 32.80 11.53 27.43
CA GLN A 63 33.22 11.09 28.78
C GLN A 63 34.52 11.78 29.22
N GLU A 64 35.42 12.06 28.32
CA GLU A 64 36.72 12.68 28.56
C GLU A 64 36.64 14.23 28.65
N THR A 65 35.57 14.81 28.03
CA THR A 65 35.42 16.28 28.02
C THR A 65 35.19 16.81 29.46
N PRO A 66 35.97 17.81 29.90
CA PRO A 66 35.76 18.44 31.18
C PRO A 66 34.34 19.01 31.30
N GLY A 67 33.67 18.74 32.40
CA GLY A 67 32.24 19.11 32.58
C GLY A 67 31.34 17.90 32.86
N THR A 68 31.77 16.67 32.56
CA THR A 68 31.12 15.47 33.07
C THR A 68 31.42 15.32 34.56
N GLY A 69 30.41 15.04 35.39
CA GLY A 69 30.47 15.05 36.87
C GLY A 69 31.55 14.17 37.54
N ARG A 70 32.36 13.44 36.76
CA ARG A 70 33.54 12.70 37.22
C ARG A 70 34.79 13.59 37.35
N SER A 71 34.99 14.53 36.43
CA SER A 71 36.10 15.49 36.45
C SER A 71 35.84 16.60 37.50
N ASN A 72 34.55 16.84 37.82
CA ASN A 72 34.12 17.93 38.68
C ASN A 72 34.43 17.76 40.18
N ARG A 73 34.82 16.57 40.65
CA ARG A 73 35.01 16.34 42.10
C ARG A 73 36.37 16.73 42.60
N LEU A 74 37.37 16.95 41.75
CA LEU A 74 38.73 17.24 42.16
C LEU A 74 39.31 18.58 41.64
N GLY A 75 38.63 19.30 40.73
CA GLY A 75 39.20 20.47 40.08
C GLY A 75 38.39 21.77 40.08
N VAL A 76 37.12 21.75 40.47
CA VAL A 76 36.20 22.90 40.30
C VAL A 76 36.47 24.06 41.25
N GLN A 77 37.22 23.86 42.34
CA GLN A 77 37.52 24.95 43.29
C GLN A 77 38.56 25.97 42.81
N ALA A 78 39.21 25.74 41.67
CA ALA A 78 40.27 26.61 41.15
C ALA A 78 39.98 27.21 39.77
N MET A 79 38.85 26.89 39.12
CA MET A 79 38.51 27.37 37.76
C MET A 79 37.69 28.68 37.83
N SER A 80 37.99 29.61 36.91
CA SER A 80 37.18 30.81 36.73
C SER A 80 35.80 30.47 36.14
N ARG A 81 34.80 31.32 36.37
CA ARG A 81 33.45 31.12 35.77
C ARG A 81 33.50 30.99 34.26
N GLU A 82 34.36 31.75 33.59
CA GLU A 82 34.54 31.75 32.16
C GLU A 82 35.05 30.38 31.63
N GLU A 83 36.01 29.78 32.34
CA GLU A 83 36.53 28.42 32.03
C GLU A 83 35.46 27.35 32.19
N ILE A 84 34.60 27.46 33.18
CA ILE A 84 33.47 26.56 33.43
C ILE A 84 32.45 26.68 32.26
N ASP A 85 32.11 27.90 31.87
CA ASP A 85 31.16 28.14 30.79
C ASP A 85 31.72 27.65 29.44
N GLN A 86 33.02 27.85 29.23
CA GLN A 86 33.69 27.35 28.02
C GLN A 86 33.72 25.79 28.00
N ALA A 87 34.03 25.15 29.10
CA ALA A 87 33.99 23.68 29.22
C ALA A 87 32.57 23.12 28.99
N ASN A 88 31.55 23.79 29.53
CA ASN A 88 30.17 23.43 29.29
C ASN A 88 29.76 23.57 27.81
N ASN A 89 30.19 24.63 27.13
CA ASN A 89 29.92 24.85 25.71
C ASN A 89 30.59 23.77 24.86
N VAL A 90 31.83 23.38 25.18
CA VAL A 90 32.51 22.28 24.50
C VAL A 90 31.79 20.96 24.73
N LEU A 91 31.38 20.66 25.96
CA LEU A 91 30.60 19.45 26.27
C LEU A 91 29.28 19.42 25.48
N GLN A 92 28.54 20.52 25.44
CA GLN A 92 27.30 20.61 24.67
C GLN A 92 27.55 20.36 23.15
N THR A 93 28.63 20.92 22.63
CA THR A 93 29.02 20.67 21.23
C THR A 93 29.28 19.18 20.95
N VAL A 94 30.03 18.51 21.85
CA VAL A 94 30.31 17.07 21.72
C VAL A 94 29.02 16.24 21.84
N LEU A 95 28.13 16.61 22.75
CA LEU A 95 26.82 15.93 22.90
C LEU A 95 25.96 16.08 21.63
N HIS A 96 25.96 17.24 21.00
CA HIS A 96 25.26 17.43 19.72
C HIS A 96 25.89 16.60 18.59
N GLN A 97 27.23 16.49 18.55
CA GLN A 97 27.93 15.63 17.60
C GLN A 97 27.61 14.15 17.86
N LEU A 98 27.56 13.71 19.12
CA LEU A 98 27.13 12.37 19.48
C LEU A 98 25.70 12.08 19.02
N ALA A 99 24.77 12.99 19.27
CA ALA A 99 23.38 12.85 18.80
C ALA A 99 23.30 12.75 17.28
N LYS A 100 24.08 13.53 16.54
CA LYS A 100 24.18 13.44 15.08
C LYS A 100 24.72 12.08 14.63
N ALA A 101 25.81 11.60 15.25
CA ALA A 101 26.39 10.28 14.93
C ALA A 101 25.40 9.14 15.23
N GLN A 102 24.64 9.22 16.32
CA GLN A 102 23.59 8.26 16.64
C GLN A 102 22.47 8.25 15.59
N ALA A 103 22.08 9.42 15.10
CA ALA A 103 21.09 9.54 14.01
C ALA A 103 21.61 8.90 12.70
N THR A 104 22.88 9.13 12.36
CA THR A 104 23.55 8.53 11.19
C THR A 104 23.59 7.00 11.32
N ARG A 105 23.99 6.46 12.48
CA ARG A 105 23.98 5.02 12.76
C ARG A 105 22.59 4.42 12.61
N ASN A 106 21.56 5.10 13.14
CA ASN A 106 20.18 4.62 13.04
C ASN A 106 19.70 4.61 11.59
N LEU A 107 20.12 5.57 10.77
CA LEU A 107 19.83 5.59 9.34
C LEU A 107 20.54 4.41 8.62
N ALA A 108 21.82 4.18 8.88
CA ALA A 108 22.58 3.08 8.29
C ALA A 108 21.96 1.71 8.69
N LYS A 109 21.53 1.56 9.95
CA LYS A 109 20.82 0.35 10.43
C LYS A 109 19.51 0.14 9.67
N LEU A 110 18.73 1.19 9.50
CA LEU A 110 17.47 1.12 8.76
C LEU A 110 17.68 0.78 7.28
N ASP A 111 18.73 1.31 6.66
CA ASP A 111 19.06 1.01 5.27
C ASP A 111 19.54 -0.44 5.12
N LEU A 112 20.29 -0.99 6.08
CA LEU A 112 20.63 -2.42 6.14
C LEU A 112 19.38 -3.31 6.29
N GLU A 113 18.46 -2.97 7.19
CA GLU A 113 17.20 -3.71 7.35
C GLU A 113 16.38 -3.72 6.05
N ARG A 114 16.45 -2.65 5.28
CA ARG A 114 15.75 -2.50 3.99
C ARG A 114 16.43 -3.21 2.81
N THR A 115 17.63 -3.76 2.99
CA THR A 115 18.25 -4.61 1.96
C THR A 115 17.53 -5.95 1.80
N VAL A 116 16.82 -6.39 2.84
CA VAL A 116 15.99 -7.60 2.81
C VAL A 116 14.58 -7.21 2.46
N ILE A 117 14.18 -7.43 1.23
CA ILE A 117 12.84 -7.12 0.76
C ILE A 117 11.88 -8.23 1.17
N ARG A 118 10.86 -7.87 1.94
CA ARG A 118 9.86 -8.79 2.48
C ARG A 118 8.47 -8.49 1.95
N ALA A 119 7.62 -9.51 1.89
CA ALA A 119 6.22 -9.38 1.53
C ALA A 119 5.46 -8.56 2.60
N PRO A 120 4.78 -7.46 2.24
CA PRO A 120 4.03 -6.63 3.18
C PRO A 120 2.71 -7.25 3.62
N ALA A 121 2.19 -8.21 2.85
CA ALA A 121 0.93 -8.91 3.10
C ALA A 121 0.97 -10.31 2.48
N ASP A 122 0.00 -11.16 2.87
CA ASP A 122 -0.22 -12.45 2.23
C ASP A 122 -0.73 -12.24 0.80
N GLY A 123 -0.16 -12.97 -0.16
CA GLY A 123 -0.55 -12.81 -1.56
C GLY A 123 0.30 -13.61 -2.53
N TRP A 124 0.07 -13.40 -3.80
CA TRP A 124 0.84 -14.04 -4.87
C TRP A 124 1.83 -13.05 -5.47
N VAL A 125 3.06 -13.51 -5.62
CA VAL A 125 4.08 -12.81 -6.39
C VAL A 125 3.69 -12.89 -7.86
N THR A 126 3.74 -11.79 -8.57
CA THR A 126 3.48 -11.76 -10.02
C THR A 126 4.38 -10.75 -10.68
N ASN A 127 4.71 -10.99 -11.94
CA ASN A 127 5.62 -10.14 -12.70
C ASN A 127 6.97 -9.94 -11.98
N LEU A 128 7.63 -11.05 -11.65
CA LEU A 128 8.96 -11.07 -11.03
C LEU A 128 10.01 -10.70 -12.09
N ASN A 129 10.41 -9.44 -12.11
CA ASN A 129 11.37 -8.90 -13.07
C ASN A 129 12.74 -8.66 -12.42
N VAL A 130 13.16 -9.54 -11.51
CA VAL A 130 14.44 -9.40 -10.81
C VAL A 130 15.18 -10.73 -10.81
N TYR A 131 16.46 -10.67 -11.16
CA TYR A 131 17.35 -11.83 -11.23
C TYR A 131 18.58 -11.62 -10.35
N THR A 132 19.14 -12.71 -9.85
CA THR A 132 20.41 -12.67 -9.12
C THR A 132 21.50 -12.11 -10.02
N GLY A 133 22.27 -11.15 -9.52
CA GLY A 133 23.29 -10.44 -10.28
C GLY A 133 22.80 -9.19 -11.02
N GLU A 134 21.52 -8.89 -10.97
CA GLU A 134 20.96 -7.67 -11.56
C GLU A 134 21.09 -6.48 -10.61
N PHE A 135 21.29 -5.29 -11.17
CA PHE A 135 21.36 -4.05 -10.39
C PHE A 135 20.01 -3.35 -10.32
N ILE A 136 19.49 -3.18 -9.11
CA ILE A 136 18.25 -2.48 -8.85
C ILE A 136 18.50 -1.01 -8.51
N THR A 137 17.79 -0.12 -9.20
CA THR A 137 17.85 1.33 -8.95
C THR A 137 16.75 1.78 -7.99
N ARG A 138 16.94 2.96 -7.41
CA ARG A 138 15.91 3.57 -6.55
C ARG A 138 14.63 3.84 -7.33
N GLY A 139 13.50 3.43 -6.77
CA GLY A 139 12.18 3.68 -7.37
C GLY A 139 11.76 2.68 -8.44
N SER A 140 12.63 1.77 -8.89
CA SER A 140 12.26 0.71 -9.82
C SER A 140 11.28 -0.26 -9.19
N THR A 141 10.36 -0.77 -10.01
CA THR A 141 9.42 -1.82 -9.59
C THR A 141 10.10 -3.18 -9.78
N ALA A 142 10.33 -3.86 -8.68
CA ALA A 142 11.01 -5.16 -8.68
C ALA A 142 10.01 -6.32 -8.83
N VAL A 143 8.90 -6.24 -8.11
CA VAL A 143 7.93 -7.33 -7.99
C VAL A 143 6.54 -6.73 -7.83
N ALA A 144 5.55 -7.34 -8.43
CA ALA A 144 4.16 -7.06 -8.15
C ALA A 144 3.61 -8.12 -7.18
N LEU A 145 2.87 -7.68 -6.16
CA LEU A 145 2.21 -8.56 -5.20
C LEU A 145 0.70 -8.39 -5.32
N VAL A 146 0.00 -9.47 -5.59
CA VAL A 146 -1.45 -9.53 -5.57
C VAL A 146 -1.89 -9.95 -4.16
N LYS A 147 -2.39 -9.01 -3.37
CA LYS A 147 -2.80 -9.26 -2.00
C LYS A 147 -4.05 -10.14 -1.99
N ARG A 148 -4.02 -11.24 -1.22
CA ARG A 148 -5.09 -12.23 -1.14
C ARG A 148 -6.46 -11.63 -0.72
N SER A 149 -6.45 -10.64 0.16
CA SER A 149 -7.67 -10.04 0.73
C SER A 149 -8.14 -8.76 0.04
N SER A 150 -7.61 -8.42 -1.13
CA SER A 150 -7.92 -7.14 -1.79
C SER A 150 -8.67 -7.27 -3.11
N PHE A 151 -9.19 -8.45 -3.41
CA PHE A 151 -10.01 -8.64 -4.60
C PHE A 151 -11.34 -7.91 -4.45
N TYR A 152 -11.65 -7.14 -5.46
CA TYR A 152 -12.93 -6.46 -5.61
C TYR A 152 -13.33 -6.48 -7.09
N VAL A 153 -14.62 -6.36 -7.31
CA VAL A 153 -15.18 -6.35 -8.66
C VAL A 153 -15.63 -4.92 -8.98
N LEU A 154 -15.20 -4.38 -10.13
CA LEU A 154 -15.71 -3.14 -10.67
C LEU A 154 -16.78 -3.47 -11.71
N ALA A 155 -18.04 -3.22 -11.38
CA ALA A 155 -19.16 -3.34 -12.29
C ALA A 155 -19.40 -2.00 -12.98
N TYR A 156 -19.23 -1.95 -14.30
CA TYR A 156 -19.54 -0.76 -15.09
C TYR A 156 -21.03 -0.82 -15.49
N MET A 157 -21.86 -0.06 -14.78
CA MET A 157 -23.30 -0.04 -14.96
C MET A 157 -23.71 1.18 -15.79
N GLU A 158 -24.73 1.01 -16.61
CA GLU A 158 -25.38 2.11 -17.29
C GLU A 158 -26.10 3.02 -16.29
N GLU A 159 -26.03 4.31 -16.47
CA GLU A 159 -26.64 5.31 -15.59
C GLU A 159 -28.13 5.04 -15.35
N THR A 160 -28.83 4.57 -16.37
CA THR A 160 -30.25 4.20 -16.30
C THR A 160 -30.56 3.02 -15.39
N LYS A 161 -29.54 2.18 -15.08
CA LYS A 161 -29.67 0.99 -14.23
C LYS A 161 -29.10 1.20 -12.81
N LEU A 162 -28.64 2.41 -12.51
CA LEU A 162 -28.12 2.78 -11.19
C LEU A 162 -29.21 3.10 -10.18
N GLU A 163 -30.42 3.39 -10.66
CA GLU A 163 -31.54 3.67 -9.79
C GLU A 163 -31.80 2.49 -8.85
N GLY A 164 -31.66 2.73 -7.54
CA GLY A 164 -31.80 1.70 -6.52
C GLY A 164 -30.52 1.00 -6.10
N VAL A 165 -29.37 1.23 -6.73
CA VAL A 165 -28.09 0.66 -6.28
C VAL A 165 -27.47 1.54 -5.20
N ARG A 166 -27.37 1.01 -3.98
CA ARG A 166 -26.80 1.72 -2.83
C ARG A 166 -25.69 0.91 -2.16
N PRO A 167 -24.72 1.57 -1.53
CA PRO A 167 -23.74 0.87 -0.67
C PRO A 167 -24.46 -0.01 0.35
N GLY A 168 -23.92 -1.24 0.57
CA GLY A 168 -24.50 -2.24 1.44
C GLY A 168 -25.42 -3.25 0.76
N TYR A 169 -25.80 -3.04 -0.49
CA TYR A 169 -26.64 -4.01 -1.22
C TYR A 169 -25.84 -5.25 -1.60
N ARG A 170 -26.50 -6.41 -1.59
CA ARG A 170 -25.93 -7.67 -2.04
C ARG A 170 -25.90 -7.73 -3.57
N ALA A 171 -24.82 -8.26 -4.10
CA ALA A 171 -24.60 -8.45 -5.52
C ALA A 171 -24.20 -9.90 -5.80
N GLU A 172 -24.74 -10.47 -6.85
CA GLU A 172 -24.33 -11.76 -7.38
C GLU A 172 -23.51 -11.56 -8.65
N ILE A 173 -22.39 -12.25 -8.73
CA ILE A 173 -21.39 -12.08 -9.79
C ILE A 173 -21.03 -13.45 -10.34
N THR A 174 -21.17 -13.63 -11.63
CA THR A 174 -20.75 -14.86 -12.30
C THR A 174 -19.50 -14.57 -13.13
N PRO A 175 -18.34 -15.15 -12.79
CA PRO A 175 -17.13 -15.02 -13.60
C PRO A 175 -17.32 -15.67 -14.98
N LEU A 176 -16.76 -15.03 -16.01
CA LEU A 176 -16.77 -15.63 -17.35
C LEU A 176 -15.91 -16.92 -17.33
N GLY A 177 -16.48 -18.02 -17.77
CA GLY A 177 -15.82 -19.34 -17.75
C GLY A 177 -15.99 -20.13 -16.47
N SER A 178 -16.81 -19.66 -15.51
CA SER A 178 -17.17 -20.40 -14.30
C SER A 178 -18.69 -20.38 -14.09
N ASN A 179 -19.24 -21.52 -13.69
CA ASN A 179 -20.67 -21.63 -13.33
C ASN A 179 -20.93 -21.27 -11.86
N LYS A 180 -19.88 -20.86 -11.13
CA LYS A 180 -20.01 -20.49 -9.72
C LYS A 180 -20.48 -19.04 -9.60
N VAL A 181 -21.54 -18.84 -8.82
CA VAL A 181 -22.02 -17.51 -8.44
C VAL A 181 -21.26 -17.04 -7.22
N LEU A 182 -20.53 -15.93 -7.37
CA LEU A 182 -19.86 -15.26 -6.27
C LEU A 182 -20.82 -14.24 -5.65
N LYS A 183 -20.86 -14.22 -4.33
CA LYS A 183 -21.63 -13.23 -3.56
C LYS A 183 -20.71 -12.10 -3.12
N GLY A 184 -21.23 -10.89 -3.19
CA GLY A 184 -20.52 -9.70 -2.76
C GLY A 184 -21.45 -8.62 -2.28
N THR A 185 -20.88 -7.59 -1.68
CA THR A 185 -21.61 -6.44 -1.16
C THR A 185 -21.11 -5.18 -1.88
N VAL A 186 -22.03 -4.32 -2.29
CA VAL A 186 -21.71 -3.02 -2.89
C VAL A 186 -20.97 -2.18 -1.85
N ASP A 187 -19.73 -1.84 -2.14
CA ASP A 187 -18.87 -1.03 -1.29
C ASP A 187 -19.08 0.48 -1.56
N SER A 188 -19.08 0.84 -2.83
CA SER A 188 -19.29 2.23 -3.26
C SER A 188 -19.76 2.33 -4.69
N VAL A 189 -20.45 3.43 -5.01
CA VAL A 189 -20.81 3.86 -6.35
C VAL A 189 -19.98 5.12 -6.65
N ALA A 190 -19.38 5.21 -7.81
CA ALA A 190 -18.59 6.39 -8.17
C ALA A 190 -19.50 7.64 -8.26
N ALA A 191 -19.11 8.70 -7.57
CA ALA A 191 -19.84 9.96 -7.56
C ALA A 191 -19.66 10.79 -8.84
N GLY A 192 -18.67 10.46 -9.66
CA GLY A 192 -18.40 11.15 -10.92
C GLY A 192 -17.62 10.26 -11.89
N VAL A 193 -17.89 10.47 -13.17
CA VAL A 193 -17.19 9.79 -14.28
C VAL A 193 -16.66 10.88 -15.20
N THR A 194 -15.41 10.74 -15.61
CA THR A 194 -14.82 11.64 -16.60
C THR A 194 -15.48 11.38 -17.95
N ASN A 195 -16.10 12.42 -18.51
CA ASN A 195 -16.66 12.31 -19.84
C ASN A 195 -15.55 12.59 -20.87
N ALA A 196 -15.39 11.71 -21.85
CA ALA A 196 -14.40 11.85 -22.91
C ALA A 196 -14.66 13.09 -23.79
N SER A 197 -15.89 13.61 -23.80
CA SER A 197 -16.28 14.81 -24.55
C SER A 197 -15.94 16.14 -23.84
N SER A 198 -15.38 16.12 -22.63
CA SER A 198 -14.95 17.33 -21.91
C SER A 198 -13.49 17.23 -21.51
N THR A 199 -12.61 17.06 -22.46
CA THR A 199 -11.16 17.26 -22.27
C THR A 199 -10.89 18.76 -22.17
N ARG A 200 -10.23 19.19 -21.08
CA ARG A 200 -9.67 20.53 -21.00
C ARG A 200 -8.33 20.49 -21.74
N ASP A 201 -8.12 21.46 -22.64
CA ASP A 201 -6.81 21.65 -23.22
C ASP A 201 -5.85 22.26 -22.18
N ASP A 202 -4.56 22.26 -22.47
CA ASP A 202 -3.50 22.83 -21.60
C ASP A 202 -3.71 24.33 -21.26
N LYS A 203 -4.65 24.99 -21.90
CA LYS A 203 -5.04 26.40 -21.68
C LYS A 203 -6.30 26.53 -20.84
N GLY A 204 -6.86 25.42 -20.35
CA GLY A 204 -8.04 25.42 -19.46
C GLY A 204 -9.37 25.65 -20.16
N MET A 205 -9.41 25.69 -21.50
CA MET A 205 -10.64 25.81 -22.26
C MET A 205 -11.25 24.43 -22.54
N ALA A 206 -12.56 24.32 -22.47
CA ALA A 206 -13.30 23.10 -22.80
C ALA A 206 -13.26 22.87 -24.31
N THR A 207 -12.59 21.81 -24.74
CA THR A 207 -12.65 21.35 -26.13
C THR A 207 -13.95 20.57 -26.30
N ILE A 208 -14.88 21.10 -27.08
CA ILE A 208 -16.12 20.41 -27.42
C ILE A 208 -15.85 19.64 -28.70
N ASP A 209 -15.79 18.30 -28.62
CA ASP A 209 -15.79 17.46 -29.80
C ASP A 209 -17.14 17.61 -30.49
N SER A 210 -17.09 18.12 -31.72
CA SER A 210 -18.26 18.32 -32.57
C SER A 210 -18.80 17.02 -33.21
N ASN A 211 -18.32 15.86 -32.78
CA ASN A 211 -18.94 14.59 -33.14
C ASN A 211 -20.29 14.46 -32.42
N LEU A 212 -21.30 14.98 -33.07
CA LEU A 212 -22.70 14.70 -32.76
C LEU A 212 -22.96 13.22 -33.04
N GLU A 213 -22.58 12.34 -32.12
CA GLU A 213 -23.13 10.98 -32.10
C GLU A 213 -24.63 11.13 -31.82
N TRP A 214 -25.43 10.96 -32.86
CA TRP A 214 -26.89 11.09 -32.80
C TRP A 214 -27.52 10.04 -31.87
N VAL A 215 -26.76 9.02 -31.46
CA VAL A 215 -27.13 8.04 -30.43
C VAL A 215 -26.37 8.37 -29.15
N ARG A 216 -27.05 8.91 -28.15
CA ARG A 216 -26.50 9.06 -26.80
C ARG A 216 -26.30 7.68 -26.18
N LEU A 217 -25.07 7.21 -26.15
CA LEU A 217 -24.71 6.04 -25.36
C LEU A 217 -24.80 6.42 -23.87
N ALA A 218 -25.56 5.62 -23.12
CA ALA A 218 -25.65 5.81 -21.67
C ALA A 218 -24.25 5.71 -21.03
N GLN A 219 -23.90 6.66 -20.17
CA GLN A 219 -22.62 6.66 -19.48
C GLN A 219 -22.52 5.45 -18.55
N ARG A 220 -21.31 4.88 -18.44
CA ARG A 220 -21.05 3.75 -17.56
C ARG A 220 -20.40 4.22 -16.28
N VAL A 221 -21.10 4.03 -15.19
CA VAL A 221 -20.64 4.38 -13.84
C VAL A 221 -20.03 3.15 -13.16
N PRO A 222 -18.79 3.22 -12.67
CA PRO A 222 -18.18 2.12 -11.95
C PRO A 222 -18.77 1.96 -10.55
N VAL A 223 -19.27 0.76 -10.27
CA VAL A 223 -19.74 0.31 -8.95
C VAL A 223 -18.73 -0.66 -8.40
N ARG A 224 -18.20 -0.38 -7.21
CA ARG A 224 -17.25 -1.25 -6.52
C ARG A 224 -17.99 -2.26 -5.66
N ILE A 225 -17.71 -3.54 -5.87
CA ILE A 225 -18.31 -4.64 -5.14
C ILE A 225 -17.21 -5.41 -4.42
N ARG A 226 -17.31 -5.53 -3.12
CA ARG A 226 -16.43 -6.33 -2.28
C ARG A 226 -16.97 -7.76 -2.25
N LEU A 227 -16.11 -8.74 -2.49
CA LEU A 227 -16.46 -10.16 -2.44
C LEU A 227 -16.54 -10.62 -0.98
N ASP A 228 -17.59 -11.36 -0.64
CA ASP A 228 -17.80 -11.92 0.70
C ASP A 228 -16.85 -13.10 0.94
N ASN A 229 -16.59 -13.91 -0.07
CA ASN A 229 -15.65 -15.03 -0.01
C ASN A 229 -14.36 -14.68 -0.78
N GLN A 230 -13.34 -14.22 -0.05
CA GLN A 230 -12.04 -13.81 -0.62
C GLN A 230 -11.09 -14.99 -0.90
N GLN A 231 -11.53 -16.22 -0.69
CA GLN A 231 -10.68 -17.41 -0.85
C GLN A 231 -10.65 -17.95 -2.29
N GLU A 232 -11.56 -17.51 -3.15
CA GLU A 232 -11.61 -17.96 -4.53
C GLU A 232 -10.56 -17.22 -5.37
N HIS A 233 -9.73 -17.98 -6.09
CA HIS A 233 -8.70 -17.52 -6.98
C HIS A 233 -9.35 -16.88 -8.21
N LEU A 234 -9.57 -15.58 -8.18
CA LEU A 234 -9.88 -14.80 -9.36
C LEU A 234 -8.56 -14.25 -9.91
N ALA A 235 -8.16 -14.63 -11.10
CA ALA A 235 -7.03 -14.00 -11.73
C ALA A 235 -7.33 -12.50 -11.96
N CYS A 236 -6.36 -11.63 -11.72
CA CYS A 236 -6.51 -10.20 -11.96
C CYS A 236 -6.89 -9.94 -13.43
N GLY A 237 -7.95 -9.18 -13.66
CA GLY A 237 -8.41 -8.85 -15.01
C GLY A 237 -9.48 -9.77 -15.59
N HIS A 238 -9.98 -10.76 -14.86
CA HIS A 238 -11.11 -11.57 -15.31
C HIS A 238 -12.34 -10.72 -15.59
N HIS A 239 -12.96 -10.97 -16.73
CA HIS A 239 -14.27 -10.43 -17.05
C HIS A 239 -15.34 -11.23 -16.31
N CYS A 240 -16.26 -10.53 -15.66
CA CYS A 240 -17.39 -11.15 -14.95
C CYS A 240 -18.69 -10.59 -15.52
N TYR A 241 -19.73 -11.41 -15.55
CA TYR A 241 -21.09 -10.91 -15.71
C TYR A 241 -21.69 -10.65 -14.33
N SER A 242 -22.13 -9.42 -14.06
CA SER A 242 -22.98 -9.15 -12.91
C SER A 242 -24.42 -9.43 -13.32
N GLY A 243 -24.98 -10.52 -12.83
CA GLY A 243 -26.42 -10.76 -12.92
C GLY A 243 -27.15 -9.67 -12.12
N GLY A 244 -28.14 -9.02 -12.74
CA GLY A 244 -28.78 -7.83 -12.19
C GLY A 244 -29.77 -8.07 -11.04
N HIS A 245 -29.51 -9.03 -10.14
CA HIS A 245 -30.31 -9.17 -8.91
C HIS A 245 -29.64 -8.37 -7.77
N TRP A 246 -30.02 -7.11 -7.66
CA TRP A 246 -29.66 -6.25 -6.55
C TRP A 246 -30.70 -6.45 -5.43
N GLN A 247 -30.33 -7.10 -4.34
CA GLN A 247 -31.17 -7.20 -3.16
C GLN A 247 -30.68 -6.23 -2.10
N ALA A 248 -31.55 -5.34 -1.65
CA ALA A 248 -31.33 -4.59 -0.42
C ALA A 248 -31.06 -5.59 0.71
N ASN A 249 -30.09 -5.29 1.56
CA ASN A 249 -29.83 -6.07 2.77
C ASN A 249 -31.00 -5.80 3.74
N ARG A 250 -32.15 -6.40 3.48
CA ARG A 250 -33.27 -6.45 4.43
C ARG A 250 -32.96 -7.54 5.43
N ASP A 251 -32.98 -7.19 6.71
CA ASP A 251 -33.00 -8.18 7.78
C ASP A 251 -34.03 -9.27 7.46
N GLU A 252 -33.63 -10.51 7.50
CA GLU A 252 -34.48 -11.69 7.18
C GLU A 252 -35.77 -11.72 7.97
N SER A 253 -35.88 -10.92 9.05
CA SER A 253 -37.11 -10.83 9.88
C SER A 253 -38.26 -10.09 9.20
N GLN A 254 -38.02 -9.19 8.24
CA GLN A 254 -39.10 -8.46 7.54
C GLN A 254 -39.59 -9.14 6.26
N ASP A 255 -38.73 -9.93 5.60
CA ASP A 255 -39.12 -10.63 4.35
C ASP A 255 -40.19 -11.74 4.58
N SER A 256 -40.25 -12.30 5.76
CA SER A 256 -41.29 -13.27 6.12
C SER A 256 -42.69 -12.66 6.19
N PHE A 257 -42.81 -11.41 6.60
CA PHE A 257 -44.10 -10.72 6.74
C PHE A 257 -44.66 -10.27 5.38
N PHE A 258 -43.83 -9.69 4.53
CA PHE A 258 -44.27 -9.24 3.19
C PHE A 258 -44.52 -10.39 2.21
N ARG A 259 -43.78 -11.50 2.29
CA ARG A 259 -44.06 -12.71 1.49
C ARG A 259 -45.41 -13.30 1.87
N LYS A 260 -45.72 -13.35 3.16
CA LYS A 260 -47.03 -13.83 3.64
C LYS A 260 -48.17 -12.93 3.23
N MET A 261 -47.94 -11.63 3.19
CA MET A 261 -48.92 -10.64 2.75
C MET A 261 -49.15 -10.67 1.24
N ALA A 262 -48.10 -10.80 0.43
CA ALA A 262 -48.19 -10.94 -1.03
C ALA A 262 -48.87 -12.28 -1.45
N HIS A 263 -48.68 -13.36 -0.69
CA HIS A 263 -49.34 -14.62 -0.95
C HIS A 263 -50.83 -14.54 -0.65
N ARG A 264 -51.23 -13.83 0.44
CA ARG A 264 -52.67 -13.63 0.79
C ARG A 264 -53.41 -12.75 -0.20
N LEU A 265 -52.73 -11.77 -0.84
CA LEU A 265 -53.35 -10.92 -1.85
C LEU A 265 -53.54 -11.64 -3.23
N ARG A 266 -52.84 -12.73 -3.48
CA ARG A 266 -53.06 -13.59 -4.66
C ARG A 266 -54.17 -14.62 -4.52
N GLU A 267 -54.60 -14.89 -3.29
CA GLU A 267 -55.71 -15.82 -3.05
C GLU A 267 -57.11 -15.16 -3.05
N PHE A 268 -57.17 -13.82 -3.14
CA PHE A 268 -58.38 -13.02 -3.15
C PHE A 268 -58.62 -12.25 -4.45
N GLY A 269 -57.89 -12.55 -5.56
CA GLY A 269 -58.08 -11.92 -6.85
C GLY A 269 -58.42 -12.91 -7.95
#